data_5eafa7ae2f9bdc3656560d2071613cdf
#
_entry.id   5eafa7ae2f9bdc3656560d2071613cdf
#
_cell.length_a   1.000
_cell.length_b   1.000
_cell.length_c   1.000
_cell.angle_alpha   90.00
_cell.angle_beta   90.00
_cell.angle_gamma   90.00
#
_symmetry.space_group_name_H-M   'P 1'
#
loop_
_entity.id
_entity.type
_entity.pdbx_description
1 polymer ?
#
loop_
_entity_poly.entity_id
_entity_poly.type
_entity_poly.pdbx_seq_one_letter_code
_entity_poly.pdbx_strand_id
1 'polypeptide(L)' 'MSVLEFEKPLVEIEKKIQELKKISAESGMDLDKEIETFEQQANDYKKEL' A
#
# COMPACT_ATOMS: atom_id res chain seq x y z
N MET A 1 -5.92 13.03 20.10
CA MET A 1 -5.75 12.09 19.01
C MET A 1 -4.39 12.31 18.35
N SER A 2 -3.67 11.26 18.17
CA SER A 2 -2.30 11.39 17.69
C SER A 2 -2.23 11.19 16.19
N VAL A 3 -1.38 11.97 15.54
CA VAL A 3 -1.17 11.86 14.10
C VAL A 3 -0.66 10.46 13.74
N LEU A 4 0.06 9.86 14.66
CA LEU A 4 0.63 8.53 14.45
C LEU A 4 -0.46 7.47 14.26
N GLU A 5 -1.56 7.60 14.98
CA GLU A 5 -2.65 6.65 14.84
C GLU A 5 -3.32 6.78 13.48
N PHE A 6 -3.33 7.97 12.94
CA PHE A 6 -3.94 8.21 11.64
C PHE A 6 -3.06 7.70 10.51
N GLU A 7 -1.76 7.81 10.66
CA GLU A 7 -0.82 7.42 9.61
C GLU A 7 -0.51 5.93 9.61
N LYS A 8 -0.75 5.24 10.71
CA LYS A 8 -0.39 3.85 10.84
C LYS A 8 -1.00 2.94 9.76
N PRO A 9 -2.32 3.05 9.46
CA PRO A 9 -2.88 2.23 8.40
C PRO A 9 -2.27 2.53 7.03
N LEU A 10 -1.98 3.81 6.78
CA LEU A 10 -1.38 4.19 5.50
C LEU A 10 0.02 3.60 5.37
N VAL A 11 0.80 3.66 6.44
CA VAL A 11 2.15 3.10 6.42
C VAL A 11 2.10 1.59 6.15
N GLU A 12 1.15 0.90 6.74
CA GLU A 12 1.01 -0.53 6.53
C GLU A 12 0.62 -0.85 5.09
N ILE A 13 -0.25 -0.05 4.50
CA ILE A 13 -0.61 -0.23 3.10
C ILE A 13 0.60 -0.01 2.22
N GLU A 14 1.37 1.02 2.48
CA GLU A 14 2.56 1.31 1.68
C GLU A 14 3.60 0.20 1.80
N LYS A 15 3.76 -0.35 3.01
CA LYS A 15 4.66 -1.49 3.19
C LYS A 15 4.20 -2.70 2.38
N LYS A 16 2.90 -2.95 2.36
CA LYS A 16 2.37 -4.05 1.60
C LYS A 16 2.62 -3.87 0.11
N ILE A 17 2.49 -2.64 -0.38
CA ILE A 17 2.79 -2.36 -1.78
C ILE A 17 4.25 -2.68 -2.08
N GLN A 18 5.16 -2.27 -1.22
CA GLN A 18 6.58 -2.55 -1.42
C GLN A 18 6.86 -4.05 -1.43
N GLU A 19 6.24 -4.78 -0.53
CA GLU A 19 6.40 -6.22 -0.48
C GLU A 19 5.90 -6.90 -1.75
N LEU A 20 4.75 -6.47 -2.23
CA LEU A 20 4.18 -7.04 -3.45
C LEU A 20 5.07 -6.76 -4.65
N LYS A 21 5.60 -5.54 -4.73
CA LYS A 21 6.51 -5.20 -5.81
C LYS A 21 7.77 -6.05 -5.77
N LYS A 22 8.28 -6.29 -4.59
CA LYS A 22 9.46 -7.10 -4.42
C LYS A 22 9.20 -8.55 -4.83
N ILE A 23 8.10 -9.12 -4.37
CA ILE A 23 7.73 -10.48 -4.71
C ILE A 23 7.54 -10.62 -6.22
N SER A 24 6.87 -9.65 -6.82
CA SER A 24 6.65 -9.66 -8.26
C SER A 24 7.97 -9.66 -9.02
N ALA A 25 8.92 -8.85 -8.58
CA ALA A 25 10.21 -8.75 -9.23
C ALA A 25 11.03 -10.02 -9.07
N GLU A 26 10.96 -10.64 -7.90
CA GLU A 26 11.78 -11.81 -7.60
C GLU A 26 11.21 -13.09 -8.19
N SER A 27 9.90 -13.25 -8.18
CA SER A 27 9.26 -14.48 -8.63
C SER A 27 8.75 -14.43 -10.06
N GLY A 28 8.71 -13.23 -10.64
CA GLY A 28 8.15 -13.05 -11.97
C GLY A 28 6.65 -13.13 -12.02
N MET A 29 5.99 -13.10 -10.87
CA MET A 29 4.54 -13.11 -10.81
C MET A 29 3.96 -11.74 -11.13
N ASP A 30 2.82 -11.75 -11.81
CA ASP A 30 2.13 -10.52 -12.16
C ASP A 30 1.16 -10.15 -11.04
N LEU A 31 1.59 -9.24 -10.18
CA LEU A 31 0.78 -8.78 -9.05
C LEU A 31 0.27 -7.35 -9.25
N ASP A 32 0.23 -6.91 -10.50
CA ASP A 32 -0.17 -5.54 -10.80
C ASP A 32 -1.55 -5.19 -10.25
N LYS A 33 -2.49 -6.12 -10.35
CA LYS A 33 -3.84 -5.86 -9.85
C LYS A 33 -3.87 -5.67 -8.35
N GLU A 34 -3.15 -6.50 -7.64
CA GLU A 34 -3.07 -6.38 -6.18
C GLU A 34 -2.39 -5.08 -5.78
N ILE A 35 -1.31 -4.75 -6.46
CA ILE A 35 -0.59 -3.51 -6.20
C ILE A 35 -1.51 -2.32 -6.46
N GLU A 36 -2.23 -2.35 -7.57
CA GLU A 36 -3.14 -1.28 -7.92
C GLU A 36 -4.23 -1.09 -6.87
N THR A 37 -4.78 -2.18 -6.37
CA THR A 37 -5.80 -2.13 -5.34
C THR A 37 -5.28 -1.44 -4.09
N PHE A 38 -4.08 -1.80 -3.63
CA PHE A 38 -3.50 -1.19 -2.46
C PHE A 38 -3.12 0.26 -2.70
N GLU A 39 -2.65 0.58 -3.89
CA GLU A 39 -2.34 1.97 -4.23
C GLU A 39 -3.60 2.82 -4.21
N GLN A 40 -4.71 2.27 -4.64
CA GLN A 40 -5.97 2.98 -4.59
C GLN A 40 -6.43 3.20 -3.16
N GLN A 41 -6.25 2.21 -2.30
CA GLN A 41 -6.58 2.36 -0.90
C GLN A 41 -5.74 3.46 -0.25
N ALA A 42 -4.46 3.50 -0.57
CA ALA A 42 -3.58 4.54 -0.05
C ALA A 42 -4.03 5.92 -0.53
N ASN A 43 -4.43 6.02 -1.77
CA ASN A 43 -4.95 7.27 -2.32
C ASN A 43 -6.21 7.73 -1.61
N ASP A 44 -7.10 6.79 -1.34
CA ASP A 44 -8.35 7.12 -0.65
C ASP A 44 -8.07 7.64 0.76
N TYR A 45 -7.12 7.06 1.43
CA TYR A 45 -6.71 7.55 2.74
C TYR A 45 -6.22 8.99 2.66
N LYS A 46 -5.40 9.27 1.67
CA LYS A 46 -4.86 10.62 1.51
C LYS A 46 -5.94 11.64 1.17
N LYS A 47 -6.95 11.22 0.42
CA LYS A 47 -8.03 12.11 0.03
C LYS A 47 -8.88 12.55 1.21
N GLU A 48 -9.05 11.67 2.17
CA GLU A 48 -9.90 11.97 3.31
C GLU A 48 -9.22 12.87 4.34
N LEU A 49 -7.95 13.07 4.21
CA LEU A 49 -7.23 13.98 5.08
C LEU A 49 -7.32 15.40 4.58
#